data_e9fc9b785113f934cc02b8985b43261d
#
_entry.id   e9fc9b785113f934cc02b8985b43261d
#
_cell.length_a   1.000
_cell.length_b   1.000
_cell.length_c   1.000
_cell.angle_alpha   90.00
_cell.angle_beta   90.00
_cell.angle_gamma   90.00
#
_symmetry.space_group_name_H-M   'P 1'
#
loop_
_entity.id
_entity.type
_entity.pdbx_description
1 polymer ?
#
loop_
_entity_poly.entity_id
_entity_poly.type
_entity_poly.pdbx_seq_one_letter_code
_entity_poly.pdbx_strand_id
1 'polypeptide(L)'
;MSGFKTIPRRTFLQGLGATMGLPLLDGMQTAHAAAAATPPVRAAFVFFPNGAIMPSWKPTGEGTDYQFSETLKPLEPFRSELNIFTGLAQDNGRAKGDGPGDHARCAASYLTGAHPVKTSGANIKVGVSVDQVAAQQIGKRTRLPSLEIGIERGRNAGNCDSGYSCAYSSNVAWKTATTPVAKEINPRAVFGRLFGSEEDAQVRKRRNRIRKSILDLVAADAKRLQKTLGSNDKAKLDEYFTSVREIEQRIARAEQDAQQRRPKDVKEPGNCLLYTSPSPR
;
A
#
# COMPACT_ATOMS: atom_id res chain seq x y z
N MET A 1 -17.55 13.54 -59.95
CA MET A 1 -16.47 12.55 -60.12
C MET A 1 -15.28 13.01 -59.27
N SER A 2 -15.13 12.51 -58.08
CA SER A 2 -14.00 12.88 -57.20
C SER A 2 -12.79 12.01 -57.53
N GLY A 3 -11.78 12.66 -58.10
CA GLY A 3 -10.52 12.01 -58.45
C GLY A 3 -9.75 11.54 -57.22
N PHE A 4 -9.56 10.24 -57.10
CA PHE A 4 -8.64 9.66 -56.14
C PHE A 4 -7.22 10.15 -56.47
N LYS A 5 -6.60 10.96 -55.55
CA LYS A 5 -5.20 11.33 -55.65
C LYS A 5 -4.36 10.07 -55.37
N THR A 6 -3.66 9.58 -56.40
CA THR A 6 -2.73 8.46 -56.26
C THR A 6 -1.53 8.88 -55.41
N ILE A 7 -1.30 8.17 -54.32
CA ILE A 7 -0.11 8.38 -53.46
C ILE A 7 1.11 7.83 -54.21
N PRO A 8 2.21 8.60 -54.39
CA PRO A 8 3.43 8.12 -55.02
C PRO A 8 3.98 6.88 -54.30
N ARG A 9 4.41 5.86 -55.06
CA ARG A 9 4.98 4.60 -54.53
C ARG A 9 6.06 4.83 -53.46
N ARG A 10 6.88 5.86 -53.66
CA ARG A 10 7.95 6.23 -52.72
C ARG A 10 7.40 6.69 -51.36
N THR A 11 6.35 7.49 -51.33
CA THR A 11 5.66 7.95 -50.11
C THR A 11 4.96 6.80 -49.42
N PHE A 12 4.39 5.84 -50.16
CA PHE A 12 3.79 4.63 -49.62
C PHE A 12 4.84 3.75 -48.96
N LEU A 13 5.99 3.51 -49.60
CA LEU A 13 7.09 2.70 -49.06
C LEU A 13 7.79 3.38 -47.86
N GLN A 14 7.91 4.70 -47.85
CA GLN A 14 8.43 5.45 -46.72
C GLN A 14 7.47 5.37 -45.53
N GLY A 15 6.16 5.44 -45.77
CA GLY A 15 5.15 5.24 -44.72
C GLY A 15 5.18 3.82 -44.13
N LEU A 16 5.33 2.80 -45.00
CA LEU A 16 5.41 1.40 -44.57
C LEU A 16 6.70 1.10 -43.78
N GLY A 17 7.83 1.67 -44.19
CA GLY A 17 9.10 1.55 -43.46
C GLY A 17 9.05 2.21 -42.10
N ALA A 18 8.39 3.37 -41.97
CA ALA A 18 8.19 4.05 -40.70
C ALA A 18 7.27 3.26 -39.73
N THR A 19 6.23 2.60 -40.29
CA THR A 19 5.33 1.76 -39.48
C THR A 19 5.97 0.45 -39.00
N MET A 20 6.97 -0.08 -39.71
CA MET A 20 7.71 -1.27 -39.28
C MET A 20 8.88 -0.95 -38.32
N GLY A 21 9.41 0.28 -38.38
CA GLY A 21 10.61 0.65 -37.59
C GLY A 21 10.35 1.46 -36.32
N LEU A 22 9.15 2.00 -36.17
CA LEU A 22 8.79 2.75 -34.95
C LEU A 22 7.97 1.87 -34.01
N PRO A 23 8.35 1.73 -32.75
CA PRO A 23 7.43 1.20 -31.77
C PRO A 23 6.17 2.09 -31.77
N LEU A 24 5.00 1.48 -31.63
CA LEU A 24 3.73 2.20 -31.49
C LEU A 24 3.90 3.28 -30.39
N LEU A 25 4.06 4.52 -30.82
CA LEU A 25 4.11 5.65 -29.92
C LEU A 25 2.70 5.87 -29.35
N ASP A 26 2.60 6.17 -28.07
CA ASP A 26 1.31 6.42 -27.39
C ASP A 26 0.45 7.48 -28.10
N GLY A 27 1.08 8.41 -28.82
CA GLY A 27 0.40 9.39 -29.69
C GLY A 27 -0.14 8.83 -31.01
N MET A 28 0.19 7.58 -31.38
CA MET A 28 -0.32 6.88 -32.56
C MET A 28 -1.51 5.98 -32.26
N GLN A 29 -1.82 5.77 -30.99
CA GLN A 29 -3.10 5.21 -30.63
C GLN A 29 -4.15 6.21 -31.09
N THR A 30 -4.82 5.88 -32.23
CA THR A 30 -6.07 6.54 -32.56
C THR A 30 -6.85 6.62 -31.28
N ALA A 31 -7.43 7.79 -31.00
CA ALA A 31 -8.44 7.95 -29.98
C ALA A 31 -9.68 7.09 -30.36
N HIS A 32 -9.51 5.79 -30.40
CA HIS A 32 -10.58 4.90 -30.04
C HIS A 32 -10.94 5.37 -28.66
N ALA A 33 -12.10 6.02 -28.57
CA ALA A 33 -12.70 6.51 -27.37
C ALA A 33 -12.29 5.53 -26.27
N ALA A 34 -11.44 5.99 -25.37
CA ALA A 34 -11.01 5.16 -24.26
C ALA A 34 -12.33 4.72 -23.65
N ALA A 35 -12.72 3.48 -23.92
CA ALA A 35 -13.92 2.89 -23.37
C ALA A 35 -13.74 3.18 -21.90
N ALA A 36 -14.61 4.03 -21.33
CA ALA A 36 -14.40 4.70 -20.06
C ALA A 36 -13.87 3.65 -19.11
N ALA A 37 -12.56 3.71 -18.84
CA ALA A 37 -11.86 2.61 -18.19
C ALA A 37 -12.56 2.46 -16.86
N THR A 38 -13.25 1.33 -16.66
CA THR A 38 -13.96 1.07 -15.40
C THR A 38 -12.98 1.31 -14.26
N PRO A 39 -13.30 2.22 -13.34
CA PRO A 39 -12.38 2.53 -12.25
C PRO A 39 -11.95 1.24 -11.57
N PRO A 40 -10.67 1.07 -11.26
CA PRO A 40 -10.21 -0.15 -10.61
C PRO A 40 -10.89 -0.30 -9.24
N VAL A 41 -11.37 -1.50 -8.95
CA VAL A 41 -11.92 -1.81 -7.63
C VAL A 41 -10.82 -1.63 -6.58
N ARG A 42 -11.16 -0.96 -5.49
CA ARG A 42 -10.27 -0.71 -4.35
C ARG A 42 -10.81 -1.43 -3.13
N ALA A 43 -9.91 -2.06 -2.37
CA ALA A 43 -10.23 -2.64 -1.07
C ALA A 43 -9.62 -1.78 0.03
N ALA A 44 -10.34 -1.59 1.13
CA ALA A 44 -9.85 -0.93 2.33
C ALA A 44 -10.05 -1.85 3.54
N PHE A 45 -9.02 -1.95 4.37
CA PHE A 45 -9.04 -2.69 5.63
C PHE A 45 -8.83 -1.69 6.77
N VAL A 46 -9.75 -1.64 7.71
CA VAL A 46 -9.70 -0.73 8.85
C VAL A 46 -9.56 -1.53 10.12
N PHE A 47 -8.51 -1.26 10.87
CA PHE A 47 -8.22 -1.89 12.15
C PHE A 47 -8.26 -0.87 13.28
N PHE A 48 -9.00 -1.17 14.35
CA PHE A 48 -8.97 -0.40 15.59
C PHE A 48 -8.47 -1.30 16.74
N PRO A 49 -7.34 -0.93 17.34
CA PRO A 49 -6.53 -1.87 18.15
C PRO A 49 -7.15 -2.25 19.48
N ASN A 50 -8.00 -1.41 20.05
CA ASN A 50 -8.53 -1.62 21.41
C ASN A 50 -9.81 -2.47 21.43
N GLY A 51 -10.24 -2.98 20.28
CA GLY A 51 -11.47 -3.75 20.16
C GLY A 51 -12.73 -2.91 20.30
N ALA A 52 -13.86 -3.58 20.55
CA ALA A 52 -15.17 -2.95 20.67
C ALA A 52 -15.90 -3.45 21.93
N ILE A 53 -16.72 -2.60 22.52
CA ILE A 53 -17.63 -2.98 23.60
C ILE A 53 -18.78 -3.76 22.97
N MET A 54 -18.72 -5.09 22.99
CA MET A 54 -19.60 -5.98 22.24
C MET A 54 -21.10 -5.75 22.49
N PRO A 55 -21.59 -5.48 23.70
CA PRO A 55 -23.01 -5.17 23.91
C PRO A 55 -23.48 -3.92 23.15
N SER A 56 -22.61 -2.92 22.99
CA SER A 56 -22.91 -1.69 22.24
C SER A 56 -22.54 -1.78 20.75
N TRP A 57 -21.82 -2.82 20.36
CA TRP A 57 -21.37 -3.05 18.98
C TRP A 57 -22.26 -4.01 18.22
N LYS A 58 -22.59 -5.15 18.85
CA LYS A 58 -23.34 -6.22 18.19
C LYS A 58 -24.75 -5.79 17.86
N PRO A 59 -25.22 -5.93 16.59
CA PRO A 59 -26.63 -5.70 16.25
C PRO A 59 -27.52 -6.77 16.86
N THR A 60 -28.80 -6.48 16.98
CA THR A 60 -29.83 -7.43 17.43
C THR A 60 -30.60 -7.97 16.23
N GLY A 61 -30.87 -9.26 16.21
CA GLY A 61 -31.50 -9.94 15.08
C GLY A 61 -30.50 -10.47 14.06
N GLU A 62 -31.01 -11.10 13.02
CA GLU A 62 -30.24 -11.76 11.96
C GLU A 62 -30.87 -11.50 10.59
N GLY A 63 -30.16 -11.84 9.52
CA GLY A 63 -30.63 -11.66 8.15
C GLY A 63 -30.66 -10.19 7.73
N THR A 64 -31.68 -9.75 7.04
CA THR A 64 -31.86 -8.38 6.54
C THR A 64 -32.51 -7.43 7.55
N ASP A 65 -33.23 -7.97 8.54
CA ASP A 65 -34.08 -7.21 9.45
C ASP A 65 -33.44 -6.95 10.82
N TYR A 66 -32.11 -7.06 10.90
CA TYR A 66 -31.36 -6.74 12.11
C TYR A 66 -31.52 -5.28 12.51
N GLN A 67 -31.45 -5.02 13.82
CA GLN A 67 -31.49 -3.67 14.36
C GLN A 67 -30.04 -3.22 14.65
N PHE A 68 -29.70 -2.02 14.20
CA PHE A 68 -28.39 -1.43 14.48
C PHE A 68 -28.22 -1.17 15.97
N SER A 69 -27.06 -1.53 16.48
CA SER A 69 -26.63 -1.13 17.82
C SER A 69 -26.30 0.39 17.84
N GLU A 70 -26.17 0.94 19.04
CA GLU A 70 -25.82 2.34 19.23
C GLU A 70 -24.56 2.76 18.45
N THR A 71 -23.52 1.94 18.54
CA THR A 71 -22.24 2.20 17.87
C THR A 71 -22.33 2.12 16.35
N LEU A 72 -23.15 1.21 15.82
CA LEU A 72 -23.30 1.01 14.38
C LEU A 72 -24.38 1.88 13.73
N LYS A 73 -25.21 2.56 14.53
CA LYS A 73 -26.31 3.41 14.03
C LYS A 73 -25.91 4.42 12.95
N PRO A 74 -24.73 5.08 13.00
CA PRO A 74 -24.28 5.96 11.93
C PRO A 74 -24.14 5.28 10.55
N LEU A 75 -24.05 3.95 10.49
CA LEU A 75 -23.96 3.17 9.26
C LEU A 75 -25.34 2.80 8.68
N GLU A 76 -26.42 3.15 9.35
CA GLU A 76 -27.79 2.82 8.91
C GLU A 76 -28.11 3.26 7.48
N PRO A 77 -27.69 4.44 6.99
CA PRO A 77 -27.88 4.83 5.60
C PRO A 77 -27.26 3.89 4.56
N PHE A 78 -26.29 3.09 4.96
CA PHE A 78 -25.57 2.14 4.11
C PHE A 78 -26.04 0.69 4.31
N ARG A 79 -27.18 0.46 4.93
CA ARG A 79 -27.70 -0.87 5.25
C ARG A 79 -27.67 -1.86 4.07
N SER A 80 -28.06 -1.41 2.88
CA SER A 80 -28.07 -2.21 1.66
C SER A 80 -26.70 -2.65 1.15
N GLU A 81 -25.66 -1.99 1.61
CA GLU A 81 -24.27 -2.19 1.19
C GLU A 81 -23.42 -2.84 2.30
N LEU A 82 -24.06 -3.14 3.46
CA LEU A 82 -23.37 -3.56 4.67
C LEU A 82 -23.66 -5.01 5.01
N ASN A 83 -22.59 -5.78 5.26
CA ASN A 83 -22.70 -7.11 5.84
C ASN A 83 -22.00 -7.11 7.21
N ILE A 84 -22.71 -7.51 8.25
CA ILE A 84 -22.18 -7.58 9.62
C ILE A 84 -22.05 -9.06 10.02
N PHE A 85 -20.81 -9.47 10.24
CA PHE A 85 -20.50 -10.83 10.68
C PHE A 85 -20.21 -10.84 12.18
N THR A 86 -20.86 -11.74 12.90
CA THR A 86 -20.63 -11.98 14.33
C THR A 86 -20.23 -13.43 14.57
N GLY A 87 -19.61 -13.72 15.72
CA GLY A 87 -19.19 -15.07 16.09
C GLY A 87 -17.95 -15.59 15.36
N LEU A 88 -17.30 -14.77 14.52
CA LEU A 88 -16.03 -15.14 13.91
C LEU A 88 -14.88 -15.02 14.90
N ALA A 89 -13.95 -15.97 14.85
CA ALA A 89 -12.76 -15.99 15.68
C ALA A 89 -11.49 -16.15 14.82
N GLN A 90 -10.49 -15.35 15.13
CA GLN A 90 -9.13 -15.53 14.60
C GLN A 90 -8.33 -16.36 15.60
N ASP A 91 -8.26 -17.68 15.38
CA ASP A 91 -7.59 -18.61 16.30
C ASP A 91 -6.10 -18.31 16.48
N ASN A 92 -5.43 -17.86 15.40
CA ASN A 92 -4.02 -17.47 15.45
C ASN A 92 -3.74 -16.16 16.21
N GLY A 93 -4.76 -15.41 16.57
CA GLY A 93 -4.65 -14.28 17.51
C GLY A 93 -4.65 -14.70 18.98
N ARG A 94 -4.97 -15.96 19.30
CA ARG A 94 -4.96 -16.49 20.67
C ARG A 94 -3.53 -16.72 21.17
N ALA A 95 -3.36 -16.80 22.47
CA ALA A 95 -2.05 -16.96 23.12
C ALA A 95 -1.30 -18.25 22.72
N LYS A 96 -2.00 -19.37 22.54
CA LYS A 96 -1.42 -20.70 22.18
C LYS A 96 -0.19 -21.09 23.03
N GLY A 97 -0.16 -20.68 24.31
CA GLY A 97 0.96 -20.94 25.22
C GLY A 97 1.93 -19.78 25.40
N ASP A 98 1.87 -18.75 24.59
CA ASP A 98 2.77 -17.59 24.66
C ASP A 98 2.50 -16.65 25.85
N GLY A 99 1.38 -16.83 26.56
CA GLY A 99 0.96 -15.93 27.63
C GLY A 99 0.49 -14.56 27.13
N PRO A 100 0.69 -13.47 27.92
CA PRO A 100 0.26 -12.12 27.55
C PRO A 100 0.85 -11.62 26.23
N GLY A 101 0.20 -10.66 25.58
CA GLY A 101 0.64 -10.05 24.31
C GLY A 101 -0.49 -9.90 23.29
N ASP A 102 -1.69 -9.56 23.78
CA ASP A 102 -2.90 -9.54 22.95
C ASP A 102 -2.88 -8.46 21.87
N HIS A 103 -2.35 -7.27 22.18
CA HIS A 103 -2.27 -6.18 21.20
C HIS A 103 -1.35 -6.54 20.02
N ALA A 104 -0.20 -7.14 20.31
CA ALA A 104 0.74 -7.58 19.27
C ALA A 104 0.14 -8.68 18.41
N ARG A 105 -0.49 -9.69 19.03
CA ARG A 105 -1.12 -10.79 18.31
C ARG A 105 -2.29 -10.31 17.48
N CYS A 106 -3.16 -9.47 18.03
CA CYS A 106 -4.31 -8.93 17.34
C CYS A 106 -3.92 -8.18 16.06
N ALA A 107 -2.99 -7.24 16.18
CA ALA A 107 -2.53 -6.44 15.05
C ALA A 107 -1.81 -7.29 14.00
N ALA A 108 -0.89 -8.16 14.43
CA ALA A 108 -0.11 -8.98 13.52
C ALA A 108 -0.94 -10.05 12.80
N SER A 109 -1.93 -10.67 13.47
CA SER A 109 -2.76 -11.72 12.86
C SER A 109 -3.93 -11.19 12.04
N TYR A 110 -4.31 -9.93 12.17
CA TYR A 110 -5.51 -9.35 11.54
C TYR A 110 -5.59 -9.60 10.04
N LEU A 111 -4.58 -9.24 9.27
CA LEU A 111 -4.56 -9.44 7.82
C LEU A 111 -3.68 -10.62 7.38
N THR A 112 -2.86 -11.16 8.27
CA THR A 112 -1.97 -12.28 7.93
C THR A 112 -2.62 -13.64 8.18
N GLY A 113 -3.61 -13.72 9.07
CA GLY A 113 -4.17 -14.98 9.53
C GLY A 113 -3.17 -15.88 10.27
N ALA A 114 -1.95 -15.43 10.52
CA ALA A 114 -0.87 -16.23 11.10
C ALA A 114 -0.62 -15.85 12.57
N HIS A 115 -0.11 -16.81 13.35
CA HIS A 115 0.33 -16.55 14.72
C HIS A 115 1.73 -15.93 14.71
N PRO A 116 1.93 -14.74 15.31
CA PRO A 116 3.24 -14.11 15.33
C PRO A 116 4.20 -14.85 16.27
N VAL A 117 5.43 -15.05 15.84
CA VAL A 117 6.48 -15.65 16.69
C VAL A 117 6.84 -14.69 17.81
N LYS A 118 6.69 -15.13 19.05
CA LYS A 118 7.00 -14.29 20.22
C LYS A 118 8.49 -14.01 20.29
N THR A 119 8.86 -12.77 20.08
CA THR A 119 10.23 -12.27 20.15
C THR A 119 10.24 -10.76 20.36
N SER A 120 11.15 -10.27 21.17
CA SER A 120 11.43 -8.84 21.32
C SER A 120 12.55 -8.36 20.40
N GLY A 121 13.23 -9.29 19.73
CA GLY A 121 14.40 -9.04 18.89
C GLY A 121 14.09 -8.87 17.40
N ALA A 122 15.12 -9.11 16.60
CA ALA A 122 15.07 -8.98 15.13
C ALA A 122 14.41 -10.19 14.43
N ASN A 123 14.20 -11.30 15.11
CA ASN A 123 13.66 -12.53 14.51
C ASN A 123 12.12 -12.50 14.45
N ILE A 124 11.56 -11.37 14.03
CA ILE A 124 10.11 -11.23 13.84
C ILE A 124 9.67 -12.11 12.68
N LYS A 125 8.54 -12.81 12.89
CA LYS A 125 7.92 -13.63 11.86
C LYS A 125 6.43 -13.77 12.11
N VAL A 126 5.63 -13.53 11.07
CA VAL A 126 4.18 -13.74 11.09
C VAL A 126 3.72 -14.37 9.78
N GLY A 127 3.33 -13.62 8.81
CA GLY A 127 2.88 -14.06 7.49
C GLY A 127 2.76 -12.88 6.54
N VAL A 128 2.48 -13.15 5.29
CA VAL A 128 2.14 -12.11 4.31
C VAL A 128 0.69 -11.71 4.54
N SER A 129 0.42 -10.42 4.60
CA SER A 129 -0.95 -9.93 4.79
C SER A 129 -1.75 -9.94 3.48
N VAL A 130 -3.05 -10.16 3.56
CA VAL A 130 -3.93 -10.31 2.39
C VAL A 130 -3.96 -9.05 1.50
N ASP A 131 -3.86 -7.87 2.09
CA ASP A 131 -3.73 -6.60 1.36
C ASP A 131 -2.46 -6.57 0.50
N GLN A 132 -1.34 -7.10 1.00
CA GLN A 132 -0.09 -7.16 0.25
C GLN A 132 -0.11 -8.27 -0.81
N VAL A 133 -0.80 -9.39 -0.57
CA VAL A 133 -1.06 -10.39 -1.61
C VAL A 133 -1.89 -9.77 -2.74
N ALA A 134 -2.96 -9.05 -2.41
CA ALA A 134 -3.75 -8.33 -3.40
C ALA A 134 -2.93 -7.27 -4.16
N ALA A 135 -2.11 -6.49 -3.45
CA ALA A 135 -1.25 -5.48 -4.04
C ALA A 135 -0.24 -6.06 -5.04
N GLN A 136 0.28 -7.27 -4.79
CA GLN A 136 1.16 -7.97 -5.74
C GLN A 136 0.44 -8.34 -7.03
N GLN A 137 -0.84 -8.71 -6.97
CA GLN A 137 -1.63 -9.15 -8.10
C GLN A 137 -2.19 -7.98 -8.93
N ILE A 138 -2.83 -7.03 -8.27
CA ILE A 138 -3.59 -5.96 -8.92
C ILE A 138 -2.92 -4.57 -8.85
N GLY A 139 -1.87 -4.42 -8.05
CA GLY A 139 -1.25 -3.12 -7.76
C GLY A 139 -0.60 -2.42 -8.94
N LYS A 140 -0.39 -3.14 -10.05
CA LYS A 140 0.11 -2.53 -11.31
C LYS A 140 -0.92 -1.68 -12.04
N ARG A 141 -2.21 -1.78 -11.65
CA ARG A 141 -3.32 -1.05 -12.28
C ARG A 141 -3.50 0.36 -11.73
N THR A 142 -2.80 0.70 -10.67
CA THR A 142 -2.90 1.99 -9.99
C THR A 142 -1.52 2.55 -9.71
N ARG A 143 -1.44 3.87 -9.53
CA ARG A 143 -0.20 4.58 -9.18
C ARG A 143 0.48 4.02 -7.95
N LEU A 144 -0.30 3.72 -6.90
CA LEU A 144 0.18 3.09 -5.68
C LEU A 144 -0.44 1.70 -5.59
N PRO A 145 0.38 0.63 -5.49
CA PRO A 145 -0.12 -0.73 -5.30
C PRO A 145 -0.95 -0.89 -4.03
N SER A 146 -0.51 -0.23 -2.96
CA SER A 146 -1.16 -0.16 -1.66
C SER A 146 -0.84 1.15 -0.96
N LEU A 147 -1.62 1.51 0.05
CA LEU A 147 -1.43 2.71 0.84
C LEU A 147 -1.74 2.38 2.30
N GLU A 148 -0.71 2.31 3.11
CA GLU A 148 -0.80 2.06 4.53
C GLU A 148 -0.80 3.40 5.27
N ILE A 149 -1.86 3.65 6.01
CA ILE A 149 -2.05 4.86 6.80
C ILE A 149 -2.37 4.53 8.25
N GLY A 150 -2.01 5.41 9.15
CA GLY A 150 -2.31 5.27 10.56
C GLY A 150 -2.46 6.60 11.26
N ILE A 151 -2.99 6.57 12.48
CA ILE A 151 -3.22 7.78 13.28
C ILE A 151 -1.99 8.09 14.12
N GLU A 152 -1.29 7.05 14.61
CA GLU A 152 -0.20 7.20 15.56
C GLU A 152 1.12 6.66 15.01
N ARG A 153 2.21 7.27 15.45
CA ARG A 153 3.54 6.70 15.23
C ARG A 153 3.67 5.38 15.96
N GLY A 154 4.06 4.34 15.22
CA GLY A 154 4.50 3.09 15.80
C GLY A 154 6.00 3.06 16.02
N ARG A 155 6.46 1.99 16.67
CA ARG A 155 7.87 1.60 16.76
C ARG A 155 8.05 0.31 15.98
N ASN A 156 9.16 0.17 15.27
CA ASN A 156 9.46 -1.06 14.51
C ASN A 156 10.50 -1.95 15.19
N ALA A 157 11.00 -1.52 16.37
CA ALA A 157 11.97 -2.27 17.14
C ALA A 157 11.70 -2.11 18.64
N GLY A 158 12.22 -3.06 19.42
CA GLY A 158 12.06 -3.11 20.86
C GLY A 158 10.85 -3.94 21.30
N ASN A 159 10.68 -4.07 22.60
CA ASN A 159 9.59 -4.80 23.25
C ASN A 159 8.44 -3.83 23.58
N CYS A 160 7.28 -4.02 22.98
CA CYS A 160 6.11 -3.18 23.23
C CYS A 160 4.95 -3.91 23.89
N ASP A 161 4.92 -5.24 23.89
CA ASP A 161 3.81 -6.01 24.44
C ASP A 161 4.28 -7.38 24.95
N SER A 162 4.55 -7.47 26.25
CA SER A 162 4.81 -8.74 26.97
C SER A 162 5.80 -9.70 26.28
N GLY A 163 6.86 -9.18 25.70
CA GLY A 163 7.89 -9.95 25.00
C GLY A 163 7.70 -10.04 23.48
N TYR A 164 6.67 -9.40 22.95
CA TYR A 164 6.51 -9.23 21.51
C TYR A 164 7.16 -7.93 21.00
N SER A 165 7.76 -8.00 19.82
CA SER A 165 8.35 -6.86 19.16
C SER A 165 7.31 -5.77 18.89
N CYS A 166 7.73 -4.51 19.01
CA CYS A 166 6.92 -3.35 18.62
C CYS A 166 6.44 -3.40 17.17
N ALA A 167 7.17 -4.08 16.29
CA ALA A 167 6.77 -4.26 14.90
C ALA A 167 5.39 -4.92 14.75
N TYR A 168 5.05 -5.86 15.63
CA TYR A 168 3.76 -6.53 15.60
C TYR A 168 2.59 -5.63 15.99
N SER A 169 2.74 -4.85 17.07
CA SER A 169 1.70 -3.93 17.54
C SER A 169 1.53 -2.72 16.63
N SER A 170 2.57 -2.35 15.89
CA SER A 170 2.60 -1.13 15.10
C SER A 170 2.17 -1.31 13.65
N ASN A 171 2.13 -2.53 13.13
CA ASN A 171 1.88 -2.78 11.72
C ASN A 171 0.85 -3.91 11.52
N VAL A 172 -0.13 -3.66 10.66
CA VAL A 172 -1.11 -4.66 10.22
C VAL A 172 -0.81 -5.22 8.83
N ALA A 173 -0.05 -4.46 8.03
CA ALA A 173 0.37 -4.85 6.69
C ALA A 173 1.77 -5.45 6.71
N TRP A 174 1.93 -6.62 6.08
CA TRP A 174 3.17 -7.39 6.04
C TRP A 174 3.45 -7.86 4.61
N LYS A 175 4.54 -7.38 4.06
CA LYS A 175 4.93 -7.70 2.70
C LYS A 175 5.52 -9.08 2.52
N THR A 176 6.34 -9.49 3.48
CA THR A 176 6.85 -10.85 3.65
C THR A 176 6.53 -11.30 5.07
N ALA A 177 6.82 -12.55 5.38
CA ALA A 177 6.61 -13.06 6.73
C ALA A 177 7.42 -12.31 7.82
N THR A 178 8.43 -11.57 7.43
CA THR A 178 9.39 -10.89 8.33
C THR A 178 9.46 -9.38 8.09
N THR A 179 8.83 -8.87 7.05
CA THR A 179 8.93 -7.45 6.65
C THR A 179 7.58 -6.74 6.79
N PRO A 180 7.39 -5.94 7.85
CA PRO A 180 6.21 -5.10 7.97
C PRO A 180 6.26 -3.93 6.98
N VAL A 181 5.09 -3.45 6.57
CA VAL A 181 4.97 -2.23 5.74
C VAL A 181 4.70 -1.05 6.65
N ALA A 182 5.57 -0.05 6.57
CA ALA A 182 5.47 1.15 7.39
C ALA A 182 4.24 1.99 6.99
N LYS A 183 3.45 2.37 7.98
CA LYS A 183 2.30 3.26 7.79
C LYS A 183 2.72 4.72 7.71
N GLU A 184 2.03 5.50 6.88
CA GLU A 184 2.15 6.95 6.84
C GLU A 184 1.11 7.57 7.80
N ILE A 185 1.54 8.51 8.60
CA ILE A 185 0.69 9.18 9.59
C ILE A 185 0.46 10.67 9.29
N ASN A 186 1.19 11.22 8.33
CA ASN A 186 1.07 12.63 7.96
C ASN A 186 0.11 12.77 6.77
N PRO A 187 -1.06 13.40 6.93
CA PRO A 187 -2.03 13.56 5.86
C PRO A 187 -1.48 14.30 4.62
N ARG A 188 -0.61 15.28 4.84
CA ARG A 188 0.05 16.01 3.74
C ARG A 188 1.00 15.11 2.96
N ALA A 189 1.73 14.21 3.64
CA ALA A 189 2.57 13.23 2.98
C ALA A 189 1.74 12.21 2.19
N VAL A 190 0.61 11.75 2.73
CA VAL A 190 -0.37 10.91 2.02
C VAL A 190 -0.88 11.63 0.78
N PHE A 191 -1.31 12.89 0.92
CA PHE A 191 -1.78 13.70 -0.19
C PHE A 191 -0.69 13.85 -1.27
N GLY A 192 0.54 14.16 -0.88
CA GLY A 192 1.67 14.26 -1.80
C GLY A 192 1.99 12.95 -2.52
N ARG A 193 1.80 11.79 -1.84
CA ARG A 193 1.94 10.47 -2.48
C ARG A 193 0.85 10.20 -3.51
N LEU A 194 -0.40 10.61 -3.23
CA LEU A 194 -1.55 10.38 -4.11
C LEU A 194 -1.60 11.35 -5.30
N PHE A 195 -1.35 12.64 -5.06
CA PHE A 195 -1.61 13.70 -6.04
C PHE A 195 -0.35 14.45 -6.49
N GLY A 196 0.79 14.17 -5.89
CA GLY A 196 2.01 14.93 -6.07
C GLY A 196 2.09 16.13 -5.10
N SER A 197 3.30 16.62 -4.86
CA SER A 197 3.54 17.85 -4.09
C SER A 197 3.55 19.06 -5.03
N GLU A 198 3.30 20.25 -4.48
CA GLU A 198 3.46 21.53 -5.19
C GLU A 198 4.94 21.90 -5.44
N GLU A 199 5.84 21.05 -4.98
CA GLU A 199 7.27 21.21 -5.14
C GLU A 199 7.63 21.38 -6.64
N ASP A 200 8.48 22.36 -6.92
CA ASP A 200 9.00 22.62 -8.26
C ASP A 200 9.49 21.32 -8.92
N ALA A 201 9.08 21.10 -10.16
CA ALA A 201 9.46 19.90 -10.93
C ALA A 201 10.98 19.71 -11.03
N GLN A 202 11.77 20.80 -11.03
CA GLN A 202 13.23 20.73 -11.05
C GLN A 202 13.79 20.27 -9.70
N VAL A 203 13.27 20.77 -8.59
CA VAL A 203 13.66 20.37 -7.22
C VAL A 203 13.34 18.89 -7.02
N ARG A 204 12.16 18.44 -7.45
CA ARG A 204 11.75 17.05 -7.40
C ARG A 204 12.66 16.15 -8.24
N LYS A 205 12.99 16.53 -9.48
CA LYS A 205 13.93 15.77 -10.33
C LYS A 205 15.31 15.65 -9.70
N ARG A 206 15.81 16.75 -9.13
CA ARG A 206 17.12 16.76 -8.42
C ARG A 206 17.10 15.83 -7.22
N ARG A 207 16.06 15.88 -6.39
CA ARG A 207 15.89 15.02 -5.22
C ARG A 207 15.80 13.54 -5.60
N ASN A 208 15.02 13.21 -6.63
CA ASN A 208 14.90 11.84 -7.11
C ASN A 208 16.23 11.30 -7.67
N ARG A 209 16.99 12.14 -8.37
CA ARG A 209 18.32 11.76 -8.86
C ARG A 209 19.28 11.45 -7.72
N ILE A 210 19.29 12.28 -6.67
CA ILE A 210 20.12 12.05 -5.47
C ILE A 210 19.69 10.75 -4.77
N ARG A 211 18.40 10.52 -4.57
CA ARG A 211 17.88 9.29 -3.95
C ARG A 211 18.25 8.06 -4.75
N LYS A 212 18.11 8.09 -6.06
CA LYS A 212 18.51 6.99 -6.94
C LYS A 212 20.00 6.70 -6.83
N SER A 213 20.85 7.72 -6.86
CA SER A 213 22.31 7.58 -6.70
C SER A 213 22.69 6.95 -5.36
N ILE A 214 22.03 7.33 -4.27
CA ILE A 214 22.26 6.73 -2.95
C ILE A 214 21.84 5.25 -2.94
N LEU A 215 20.68 4.92 -3.53
CA LEU A 215 20.19 3.56 -3.61
C LEU A 215 21.11 2.66 -4.44
N ASP A 216 21.63 3.17 -5.58
CA ASP A 216 22.60 2.46 -6.43
C ASP A 216 23.90 2.15 -5.66
N LEU A 217 24.40 3.12 -4.89
CA LEU A 217 25.60 2.96 -4.06
C LEU A 217 25.40 1.89 -2.98
N VAL A 218 24.30 2.00 -2.24
CA VAL A 218 23.95 1.05 -1.16
C VAL A 218 23.72 -0.37 -1.72
N ALA A 219 23.06 -0.49 -2.88
CA ALA A 219 22.86 -1.76 -3.54
C ALA A 219 24.18 -2.40 -4.00
N ALA A 220 25.13 -1.61 -4.46
CA ALA A 220 26.46 -2.09 -4.86
C ALA A 220 27.27 -2.62 -3.66
N ASP A 221 27.25 -1.90 -2.54
CA ASP A 221 27.93 -2.30 -1.31
C ASP A 221 27.30 -3.56 -0.69
N ALA A 222 25.99 -3.62 -0.67
CA ALA A 222 25.27 -4.79 -0.16
C ALA A 222 25.51 -6.04 -1.01
N LYS A 223 25.61 -5.93 -2.35
CA LYS A 223 26.02 -7.05 -3.23
C LYS A 223 27.44 -7.55 -2.97
N ARG A 224 28.35 -6.67 -2.59
CA ARG A 224 29.71 -7.09 -2.19
C ARG A 224 29.66 -7.87 -0.87
N LEU A 225 28.91 -7.37 0.10
CA LEU A 225 28.74 -7.99 1.41
C LEU A 225 28.09 -9.39 1.28
N GLN A 226 27.11 -9.55 0.38
CA GLN A 226 26.41 -10.83 0.15
C GLN A 226 27.38 -11.98 -0.19
N LYS A 227 28.52 -11.71 -0.80
CA LYS A 227 29.51 -12.73 -1.16
C LYS A 227 30.21 -13.34 0.07
N THR A 228 30.27 -12.63 1.18
CA THR A 228 30.99 -12.99 2.41
C THR A 228 30.08 -13.50 3.53
N LEU A 229 28.75 -13.45 3.37
CA LEU A 229 27.78 -13.79 4.39
C LEU A 229 27.34 -15.24 4.36
N GLY A 230 26.89 -15.76 5.51
CA GLY A 230 26.22 -17.05 5.64
C GLY A 230 24.81 -17.06 5.05
N SER A 231 24.18 -18.23 4.97
CA SER A 231 22.87 -18.42 4.32
C SER A 231 21.74 -17.57 4.94
N ASN A 232 21.69 -17.49 6.28
CA ASN A 232 20.64 -16.70 6.98
C ASN A 232 20.77 -15.20 6.75
N ASP A 233 22.01 -14.69 6.71
CA ASP A 233 22.23 -13.27 6.49
C ASP A 233 22.06 -12.88 5.02
N LYS A 234 22.31 -13.83 4.10
CA LYS A 234 21.95 -13.68 2.68
C LYS A 234 20.45 -13.49 2.49
N ALA A 235 19.61 -14.28 3.18
CA ALA A 235 18.17 -14.13 3.11
C ALA A 235 17.70 -12.75 3.57
N LYS A 236 18.25 -12.26 4.68
CA LYS A 236 17.95 -10.89 5.17
C LYS A 236 18.38 -9.79 4.19
N LEU A 237 19.51 -10.00 3.54
CA LEU A 237 20.02 -9.07 2.55
C LEU A 237 19.17 -9.09 1.27
N ASP A 238 18.64 -10.24 0.87
CA ASP A 238 17.71 -10.35 -0.26
C ASP A 238 16.36 -9.64 0.03
N GLU A 239 15.86 -9.72 1.25
CA GLU A 239 14.70 -8.92 1.69
C GLU A 239 14.99 -7.42 1.60
N TYR A 240 16.17 -7.00 2.04
CA TYR A 240 16.62 -5.62 1.90
C TYR A 240 16.67 -5.19 0.43
N PHE A 241 17.25 -5.97 -0.46
CA PHE A 241 17.28 -5.69 -1.89
C PHE A 241 15.88 -5.61 -2.51
N THR A 242 14.96 -6.43 -2.06
CA THR A 242 13.57 -6.37 -2.50
C THR A 242 12.96 -5.02 -2.12
N SER A 243 13.18 -4.56 -0.89
CA SER A 243 12.72 -3.25 -0.42
C SER A 243 13.33 -2.08 -1.20
N VAL A 244 14.62 -2.16 -1.51
CA VAL A 244 15.32 -1.14 -2.33
C VAL A 244 14.74 -1.10 -3.75
N ARG A 245 14.55 -2.24 -4.42
CA ARG A 245 13.94 -2.30 -5.77
C ARG A 245 12.55 -1.69 -5.81
N GLU A 246 11.79 -1.80 -4.75
CA GLU A 246 10.48 -1.19 -4.69
C GLU A 246 10.52 0.32 -4.53
N ILE A 247 11.48 0.83 -3.77
CA ILE A 247 11.71 2.27 -3.69
C ILE A 247 12.10 2.79 -5.07
N GLU A 248 12.97 2.09 -5.79
CA GLU A 248 13.33 2.43 -7.18
C GLU A 248 12.12 2.43 -8.11
N GLN A 249 11.28 1.40 -8.05
CA GLN A 249 10.06 1.34 -8.85
C GLN A 249 9.08 2.46 -8.49
N ARG A 250 8.94 2.81 -7.21
CA ARG A 250 8.11 3.95 -6.79
C ARG A 250 8.66 5.28 -7.31
N ILE A 251 9.97 5.45 -7.29
CA ILE A 251 10.62 6.66 -7.86
C ILE A 251 10.36 6.73 -9.36
N ALA A 252 10.58 5.63 -10.10
CA ALA A 252 10.34 5.57 -11.53
C ALA A 252 8.88 5.85 -11.90
N ARG A 253 7.92 5.25 -11.17
CA ARG A 253 6.50 5.54 -11.38
C ARG A 253 6.16 7.00 -11.07
N ALA A 254 6.68 7.54 -9.97
CA ALA A 254 6.47 8.95 -9.61
C ALA A 254 7.04 9.91 -10.67
N GLU A 255 8.09 9.53 -11.38
CA GLU A 255 8.64 10.30 -12.50
C GLU A 255 7.74 10.23 -13.74
N GLN A 256 7.19 9.05 -14.04
CA GLN A 256 6.22 8.87 -15.14
C GLN A 256 4.92 9.63 -14.86
N ASP A 257 4.38 9.51 -13.64
CA ASP A 257 3.13 10.16 -13.24
C ASP A 257 3.26 11.69 -13.07
N ALA A 258 4.47 12.22 -12.90
CA ALA A 258 4.70 13.66 -12.86
C ALA A 258 4.32 14.37 -14.18
N GLN A 259 4.15 13.60 -15.26
CA GLN A 259 3.65 14.11 -16.55
C GLN A 259 2.12 14.11 -16.62
N GLN A 260 1.43 13.40 -15.73
CA GLN A 260 -0.03 13.41 -15.67
C GLN A 260 -0.51 14.58 -14.81
N ARG A 261 -1.48 15.35 -15.34
CA ARG A 261 -2.03 16.52 -14.66
C ARG A 261 -2.71 16.12 -13.35
N ARG A 262 -2.36 16.81 -12.27
CA ARG A 262 -3.09 16.78 -11.00
C ARG A 262 -4.56 17.14 -11.26
N PRO A 263 -5.54 16.39 -10.71
CA PRO A 263 -6.94 16.81 -10.80
C PRO A 263 -7.11 18.23 -10.23
N LYS A 264 -7.72 19.14 -10.98
CA LYS A 264 -7.81 20.56 -10.63
C LYS A 264 -8.62 20.83 -9.37
N ASP A 265 -9.48 19.90 -8.97
CA ASP A 265 -10.47 20.09 -7.91
C ASP A 265 -10.06 19.52 -6.54
N VAL A 266 -8.88 18.93 -6.44
CA VAL A 266 -8.41 18.31 -5.19
C VAL A 266 -7.57 19.32 -4.41
N LYS A 267 -8.12 19.83 -3.30
CA LYS A 267 -7.41 20.74 -2.40
C LYS A 267 -6.49 19.97 -1.44
N GLU A 268 -5.33 20.55 -1.19
CA GLU A 268 -4.41 20.03 -0.17
C GLU A 268 -5.05 20.18 1.22
N PRO A 269 -5.03 19.13 2.08
CA PRO A 269 -5.56 19.24 3.43
C PRO A 269 -4.76 20.29 4.21
N GLY A 270 -5.49 21.19 4.89
CA GLY A 270 -4.89 22.19 5.77
C GLY A 270 -4.14 21.54 6.94
N ASN A 271 -3.45 22.34 7.75
CA ASN A 271 -2.86 21.89 9.01
C ASN A 271 -3.99 21.43 9.94
N CYS A 272 -4.14 20.13 10.11
CA CYS A 272 -5.35 19.55 10.63
C CYS A 272 -5.20 19.08 12.07
N LEU A 273 -6.06 19.38 12.77
CA LEU A 273 -7.10 18.86 13.63
C LEU A 273 -7.00 17.37 14.10
N LEU A 274 -6.08 16.55 13.60
CA LEU A 274 -5.86 15.20 14.13
C LEU A 274 -5.32 15.18 15.58
N TYR A 275 -4.95 16.36 16.12
CA TYR A 275 -4.52 16.51 17.51
C TYR A 275 -5.62 16.86 18.51
N THR A 276 -6.85 16.98 18.08
CA THR A 276 -7.94 17.42 18.96
C THR A 276 -8.84 16.29 19.48
N SER A 277 -8.59 15.05 19.12
CA SER A 277 -9.20 13.93 19.81
C SER A 277 -8.40 13.63 21.06
N PRO A 278 -8.91 13.92 22.26
CA PRO A 278 -8.23 13.48 23.48
C PRO A 278 -8.18 11.97 23.45
N SER A 279 -6.96 11.42 23.39
CA SER A 279 -6.76 10.00 23.65
C SER A 279 -7.31 9.73 25.06
N PRO A 280 -8.28 8.85 25.23
CA PRO A 280 -8.66 8.44 26.58
C PRO A 280 -7.43 7.79 27.23
N ARG A 281 -7.01 8.38 28.34
CA ARG A 281 -5.96 7.82 29.20
C ARG A 281 -6.49 6.63 29.97
#